data_6b4bc6365b3c8aa5e2b0bf7ea4693378
#
_entry.id   6b4bc6365b3c8aa5e2b0bf7ea4693378
#
_cell.length_a   1.000
_cell.length_b   1.000
_cell.length_c   1.000
_cell.angle_alpha   90.00
_cell.angle_beta   90.00
_cell.angle_gamma   90.00
#
_symmetry.space_group_name_H-M   'P 1'
#
loop_
_entity.id
_entity.type
_entity.pdbx_description
1 polymer ?
#
loop_
_entity_poly.entity_id
_entity_poly.type
_entity_poly.pdbx_seq_one_letter_code
_entity_poly.pdbx_strand_id
1 'polypeptide(L)'
;MIKILYVHGYMGNPYGGSFQKVSKYAAEADFGGEKVQMHTFDYDPRDPRKAVRELRLYYYEHDIDLMIGSSLGGFLVASCRGARRVVVNPCWLPSVELPKIGFEDPVEDYEILEDWLGMYSDSGDSDLCIGCFARNDELLGRKYRPKFRKFFPEIYDIAGGHHLSEAAAKKIMTEIVPALIARFKAKHGLGHIVRRGLSAIEKLDYAHMLSFDNMDVVQASEKCGCFFCEKIFPAMEVTRFLPEQSGHTALCPHCGIDAILGDASGIEISPDFLRRMHAEWFAHES
;
A
#
# COMPACT_ATOMS: atom_id res chain seq x y z
N MET A 1 9.17 -10.04 17.35
CA MET A 1 8.04 -9.11 17.57
C MET A 1 7.39 -8.85 16.24
N ILE A 2 6.08 -8.98 16.16
CA ILE A 2 5.28 -8.79 14.94
C ILE A 2 4.68 -7.39 14.97
N LYS A 3 4.81 -6.65 13.88
CA LYS A 3 4.28 -5.30 13.72
C LYS A 3 3.10 -5.31 12.75
N ILE A 4 1.95 -4.87 13.21
CA ILE A 4 0.70 -4.83 12.42
C ILE A 4 0.23 -3.39 12.31
N LEU A 5 0.03 -2.90 11.10
CA LEU A 5 -0.49 -1.57 10.81
C LEU A 5 -2.00 -1.64 10.51
N TYR A 6 -2.79 -0.84 11.18
CA TYR A 6 -4.22 -0.71 10.93
C TYR A 6 -4.55 0.62 10.24
N VAL A 7 -5.36 0.55 9.18
CA VAL A 7 -5.83 1.71 8.39
C VAL A 7 -7.35 1.80 8.46
N HIS A 8 -7.86 2.91 8.97
CA HIS A 8 -9.29 3.13 9.19
C HIS A 8 -10.06 3.40 7.89
N GLY A 9 -11.40 3.33 7.94
CA GLY A 9 -12.28 3.69 6.83
C GLY A 9 -12.53 5.20 6.74
N TYR A 10 -13.27 5.61 5.71
CA TYR A 10 -13.74 7.00 5.54
C TYR A 10 -14.49 7.48 6.77
N MET A 11 -14.30 8.73 7.17
CA MET A 11 -14.82 9.34 8.42
C MET A 11 -14.38 8.62 9.72
N GLY A 12 -13.48 7.66 9.63
CA GLY A 12 -12.88 7.03 10.80
C GLY A 12 -11.75 7.88 11.39
N ASN A 13 -11.11 7.33 12.41
CA ASN A 13 -9.87 7.88 12.94
C ASN A 13 -8.90 6.74 13.31
N PRO A 14 -7.59 7.00 13.40
CA PRO A 14 -6.57 5.98 13.64
C PRO A 14 -6.79 5.16 14.92
N TYR A 15 -7.33 5.77 15.96
CA TYR A 15 -7.55 5.16 17.28
C TYR A 15 -9.03 4.83 17.56
N GLY A 16 -9.88 4.81 16.53
CA GLY A 16 -11.31 4.55 16.63
C GLY A 16 -11.66 3.14 17.11
N GLY A 17 -12.97 2.91 17.27
CA GLY A 17 -13.46 1.65 17.84
C GLY A 17 -13.03 0.39 17.09
N SER A 18 -12.81 0.44 15.78
CA SER A 18 -12.31 -0.72 15.02
C SER A 18 -10.85 -1.01 15.37
N PHE A 19 -10.00 0.01 15.46
CA PHE A 19 -8.63 -0.17 15.93
C PHE A 19 -8.56 -0.74 17.35
N GLN A 20 -9.39 -0.24 18.26
CA GLN A 20 -9.44 -0.72 19.64
C GLN A 20 -9.79 -2.20 19.71
N LYS A 21 -10.78 -2.66 18.91
CA LYS A 21 -11.16 -4.07 18.82
C LYS A 21 -10.02 -4.94 18.27
N VAL A 22 -9.39 -4.50 17.16
CA VAL A 22 -8.26 -5.22 16.56
C VAL A 22 -7.10 -5.33 17.55
N SER A 23 -6.74 -4.22 18.22
CA SER A 23 -5.65 -4.18 19.22
C SER A 23 -5.93 -5.06 20.42
N LYS A 24 -7.17 -5.07 20.93
CA LYS A 24 -7.60 -5.95 22.03
C LYS A 24 -7.33 -7.42 21.70
N TYR A 25 -7.81 -7.88 20.54
CA TYR A 25 -7.65 -9.29 20.13
C TYR A 25 -6.25 -9.63 19.62
N ALA A 26 -5.48 -8.64 19.15
CA ALA A 26 -4.06 -8.82 18.87
C ALA A 26 -3.27 -9.20 20.12
N ALA A 27 -3.62 -8.63 21.28
CA ALA A 27 -3.00 -8.96 22.56
C ALA A 27 -3.41 -10.36 23.10
N GLU A 28 -4.56 -10.88 22.66
CA GLU A 28 -5.08 -12.20 23.05
C GLU A 28 -4.61 -13.32 22.10
N ALA A 29 -4.15 -12.97 20.89
CA ALA A 29 -3.82 -13.94 19.85
C ALA A 29 -2.47 -14.62 20.07
N ASP A 30 -2.36 -15.88 19.67
CA ASP A 30 -1.11 -16.63 19.69
C ASP A 30 -0.38 -16.48 18.34
N PHE A 31 0.76 -15.83 18.38
CA PHE A 31 1.68 -15.66 17.25
C PHE A 31 2.94 -16.53 17.40
N GLY A 32 2.83 -17.69 18.05
CA GLY A 32 3.98 -18.57 18.30
C GLY A 32 4.93 -17.98 19.34
N GLY A 33 4.38 -17.36 20.39
CA GLY A 33 5.14 -16.74 21.48
C GLY A 33 5.72 -15.36 21.16
N GLU A 34 5.49 -14.83 19.98
CA GLU A 34 5.92 -13.47 19.63
C GLU A 34 4.95 -12.39 20.12
N LYS A 35 5.50 -11.29 20.62
CA LYS A 35 4.72 -10.10 20.97
C LYS A 35 4.25 -9.37 19.70
N VAL A 36 3.07 -8.78 19.76
CA VAL A 36 2.52 -7.92 18.70
C VAL A 36 2.65 -6.46 19.09
N GLN A 37 3.06 -5.64 18.14
CA GLN A 37 3.01 -4.19 18.22
C GLN A 37 2.02 -3.69 17.17
N MET A 38 0.98 -2.98 17.63
CA MET A 38 -0.01 -2.35 16.75
C MET A 38 0.41 -0.95 16.39
N HIS A 39 0.34 -0.63 15.12
CA HIS A 39 0.53 0.69 14.54
C HIS A 39 -0.79 1.18 13.94
N THR A 40 -0.93 2.48 13.79
CA THR A 40 -2.05 3.12 13.06
C THR A 40 -1.50 4.06 12.01
N PHE A 41 -2.32 4.35 11.03
CA PHE A 41 -2.01 5.31 9.97
C PHE A 41 -3.22 6.21 9.74
N ASP A 42 -2.98 7.51 9.67
CA ASP A 42 -3.97 8.51 9.32
C ASP A 42 -3.70 9.03 7.90
N TYR A 43 -4.74 9.44 7.20
CA TYR A 43 -4.63 9.88 5.82
C TYR A 43 -5.72 10.89 5.47
N ASP A 44 -5.44 11.75 4.51
CA ASP A 44 -6.44 12.62 3.91
C ASP A 44 -7.17 11.88 2.77
N PRO A 45 -8.48 11.63 2.87
CA PRO A 45 -9.22 10.96 1.81
C PRO A 45 -9.32 11.78 0.51
N ARG A 46 -8.97 13.07 0.52
CA ARG A 46 -8.96 13.93 -0.66
C ARG A 46 -7.71 13.71 -1.53
N ASP A 47 -6.66 13.08 -0.98
CA ASP A 47 -5.42 12.76 -1.70
C ASP A 47 -5.07 11.27 -1.56
N PRO A 48 -5.85 10.38 -2.23
CA PRO A 48 -5.67 8.93 -2.08
C PRO A 48 -4.35 8.43 -2.67
N ARG A 49 -3.80 9.09 -3.69
CA ARG A 49 -2.50 8.71 -4.28
C ARG A 49 -1.36 8.95 -3.30
N LYS A 50 -1.37 10.10 -2.63
CA LYS A 50 -0.44 10.40 -1.53
C LYS A 50 -0.64 9.41 -0.38
N ALA A 51 -1.88 9.15 0.01
CA ALA A 51 -2.18 8.20 1.07
C ALA A 51 -1.59 6.80 0.79
N VAL A 52 -1.75 6.27 -0.43
CA VAL A 52 -1.17 4.96 -0.82
C VAL A 52 0.36 5.00 -0.80
N ARG A 53 0.97 6.08 -1.32
CA ARG A 53 2.43 6.26 -1.31
C ARG A 53 2.98 6.29 0.12
N GLU A 54 2.45 7.14 0.96
CA GLU A 54 2.90 7.28 2.36
C GLU A 54 2.65 6.01 3.17
N LEU A 55 1.54 5.32 2.92
CA LEU A 55 1.24 4.04 3.54
C LEU A 55 2.27 2.96 3.18
N ARG A 56 2.70 2.91 1.92
CA ARG A 56 3.76 2.00 1.46
C ARG A 56 5.11 2.37 2.05
N LEU A 57 5.46 3.66 2.09
CA LEU A 57 6.69 4.14 2.75
C LEU A 57 6.68 3.74 4.23
N TYR A 58 5.59 4.00 4.94
CA TYR A 58 5.44 3.61 6.34
C TYR A 58 5.63 2.11 6.55
N TYR A 59 5.06 1.28 5.66
CA TYR A 59 5.23 -0.17 5.70
C TYR A 59 6.69 -0.60 5.67
N TYR A 60 7.50 0.00 4.79
CA TYR A 60 8.91 -0.33 4.66
C TYR A 60 9.76 0.28 5.78
N GLU A 61 9.58 1.56 6.10
CA GLU A 61 10.41 2.29 7.07
C GLU A 61 10.22 1.79 8.51
N HIS A 62 9.02 1.33 8.84
CA HIS A 62 8.70 0.84 10.18
C HIS A 62 8.77 -0.68 10.30
N ASP A 63 9.22 -1.41 9.27
CA ASP A 63 9.25 -2.88 9.25
C ASP A 63 7.89 -3.50 9.58
N ILE A 64 6.83 -3.05 8.96
CA ILE A 64 5.51 -3.60 9.17
C ILE A 64 5.43 -5.01 8.57
N ASP A 65 5.00 -5.98 9.35
CA ASP A 65 4.83 -7.37 8.90
C ASP A 65 3.52 -7.60 8.16
N LEU A 66 2.47 -6.84 8.52
CA LEU A 66 1.13 -6.99 7.94
C LEU A 66 0.36 -5.66 8.04
N MET A 67 -0.36 -5.30 6.98
CA MET A 67 -1.38 -4.24 7.02
C MET A 67 -2.79 -4.80 7.13
N ILE A 68 -3.63 -4.15 7.92
CA ILE A 68 -5.08 -4.42 8.02
C ILE A 68 -5.82 -3.15 7.67
N GLY A 69 -6.63 -3.14 6.63
CA GLY A 69 -7.44 -1.99 6.24
C GLY A 69 -8.94 -2.27 6.28
N SER A 70 -9.75 -1.29 6.69
CA SER A 70 -11.21 -1.41 6.74
C SER A 70 -11.88 -0.40 5.83
N SER A 71 -12.89 -0.81 5.07
CA SER A 71 -13.67 0.06 4.17
C SER A 71 -12.75 0.80 3.17
N LEU A 72 -12.72 2.14 3.17
CA LEU A 72 -11.80 2.93 2.34
C LEU A 72 -10.33 2.61 2.67
N GLY A 73 -9.96 2.49 3.95
CA GLY A 73 -8.62 2.02 4.33
C GLY A 73 -8.31 0.61 3.81
N GLY A 74 -9.33 -0.23 3.62
CA GLY A 74 -9.20 -1.52 2.96
C GLY A 74 -8.85 -1.41 1.48
N PHE A 75 -9.40 -0.43 0.77
CA PHE A 75 -9.03 -0.12 -0.61
C PHE A 75 -7.59 0.41 -0.71
N LEU A 76 -7.22 1.38 0.14
CA LEU A 76 -5.87 1.94 0.16
C LEU A 76 -4.81 0.86 0.48
N VAL A 77 -5.09 0.00 1.45
CA VAL A 77 -4.23 -1.15 1.78
C VAL A 77 -4.17 -2.14 0.62
N ALA A 78 -5.29 -2.46 -0.06
CA ALA A 78 -5.29 -3.33 -1.24
C ALA A 78 -4.40 -2.77 -2.36
N SER A 79 -4.35 -1.46 -2.51
CA SER A 79 -3.52 -0.76 -3.50
C SER A 79 -2.02 -0.77 -3.18
N CYS A 80 -1.61 -1.21 -1.99
CA CYS A 80 -0.21 -1.34 -1.60
C CYS A 80 0.38 -2.66 -2.13
N ARG A 81 0.76 -2.69 -3.40
CA ARG A 81 1.39 -3.85 -4.05
C ARG A 81 2.63 -4.31 -3.27
N GLY A 82 2.89 -5.61 -3.23
CA GLY A 82 4.04 -6.21 -2.57
C GLY A 82 3.92 -6.34 -1.04
N ALA A 83 3.05 -5.58 -0.40
CA ALA A 83 2.81 -5.66 1.04
C ALA A 83 1.89 -6.84 1.41
N ARG A 84 2.06 -7.37 2.62
CA ARG A 84 1.14 -8.38 3.17
C ARG A 84 -0.08 -7.68 3.76
N ARG A 85 -1.29 -8.11 3.34
CA ARG A 85 -2.52 -7.34 3.57
C ARG A 85 -3.69 -8.21 3.96
N VAL A 86 -4.48 -7.72 4.92
CA VAL A 86 -5.84 -8.19 5.21
C VAL A 86 -6.77 -7.00 5.04
N VAL A 87 -7.79 -7.12 4.19
CA VAL A 87 -8.76 -6.05 3.97
C VAL A 87 -10.15 -6.47 4.42
N VAL A 88 -10.82 -5.58 5.13
CA VAL A 88 -12.10 -5.84 5.78
C VAL A 88 -13.19 -4.97 5.14
N ASN A 89 -14.18 -5.59 4.51
CA ASN A 89 -15.25 -4.90 3.80
C ASN A 89 -14.70 -3.77 2.90
N PRO A 90 -13.72 -4.03 2.01
CA PRO A 90 -13.05 -2.96 1.27
C PRO A 90 -14.04 -2.22 0.36
N CYS A 91 -13.93 -0.89 0.36
CA CYS A 91 -14.64 -0.02 -0.58
C CYS A 91 -13.98 -0.15 -1.96
N TRP A 92 -14.35 -1.18 -2.74
CA TRP A 92 -13.63 -1.60 -3.94
C TRP A 92 -13.70 -0.63 -5.11
N LEU A 93 -14.71 0.24 -5.14
CA LEU A 93 -14.84 1.34 -6.11
C LEU A 93 -15.16 2.64 -5.34
N PRO A 94 -14.17 3.24 -4.68
CA PRO A 94 -14.37 4.47 -3.92
C PRO A 94 -14.84 5.64 -4.79
N SER A 95 -14.43 5.73 -6.06
CA SER A 95 -14.94 6.73 -7.01
C SER A 95 -16.48 6.71 -7.15
N VAL A 96 -17.08 5.52 -7.00
CA VAL A 96 -18.54 5.32 -7.10
C VAL A 96 -19.23 5.39 -5.75
N GLU A 97 -18.59 4.91 -4.67
CA GLU A 97 -19.26 4.75 -3.37
C GLU A 97 -19.12 5.97 -2.47
N LEU A 98 -18.00 6.68 -2.50
CA LEU A 98 -17.79 7.86 -1.65
C LEU A 98 -18.79 8.99 -1.92
N PRO A 99 -19.10 9.36 -3.18
CA PRO A 99 -20.10 10.39 -3.45
C PRO A 99 -21.49 10.06 -2.89
N LYS A 100 -21.86 8.77 -2.79
CA LYS A 100 -23.15 8.36 -2.23
C LYS A 100 -23.30 8.61 -0.73
N ILE A 101 -22.17 8.78 -0.03
CA ILE A 101 -22.14 9.03 1.42
C ILE A 101 -21.64 10.43 1.75
N GLY A 102 -21.69 11.37 0.77
CA GLY A 102 -21.42 12.78 0.98
C GLY A 102 -19.96 13.21 0.80
N PHE A 103 -19.15 12.44 0.08
CA PHE A 103 -17.84 12.92 -0.36
C PHE A 103 -18.04 13.84 -1.57
N GLU A 104 -17.65 15.10 -1.44
CA GLU A 104 -17.89 16.16 -2.44
C GLU A 104 -16.63 16.53 -3.23
N ASP A 105 -15.45 16.03 -2.80
CA ASP A 105 -14.19 16.29 -3.50
C ASP A 105 -14.08 15.45 -4.78
N PRO A 106 -13.18 15.84 -5.72
CA PRO A 106 -12.93 15.08 -6.94
C PRO A 106 -12.53 13.62 -6.69
N VAL A 107 -12.94 12.73 -7.57
CA VAL A 107 -12.71 11.26 -7.44
C VAL A 107 -11.75 10.68 -8.47
N GLU A 108 -11.19 11.50 -9.34
CA GLU A 108 -10.32 11.09 -10.46
C GLU A 108 -9.08 10.31 -9.98
N ASP A 109 -8.50 10.71 -8.85
CA ASP A 109 -7.37 9.99 -8.25
C ASP A 109 -7.76 8.60 -7.72
N TYR A 110 -9.01 8.42 -7.31
CA TYR A 110 -9.54 7.08 -6.99
C TYR A 110 -9.73 6.24 -8.25
N GLU A 111 -10.22 6.82 -9.36
CA GLU A 111 -10.34 6.11 -10.64
C GLU A 111 -8.98 5.63 -11.14
N ILE A 112 -7.93 6.46 -11.03
CA ILE A 112 -6.57 6.06 -11.37
C ILE A 112 -6.10 4.88 -10.51
N LEU A 113 -6.33 4.90 -9.20
CA LEU A 113 -5.94 3.79 -8.32
C LEU A 113 -6.76 2.52 -8.57
N GLU A 114 -8.04 2.65 -8.94
CA GLU A 114 -8.91 1.54 -9.33
C GLU A 114 -8.40 0.85 -10.60
N ASP A 115 -7.96 1.64 -11.58
CA ASP A 115 -7.36 1.16 -12.83
C ASP A 115 -6.01 0.48 -12.57
N TRP A 116 -5.16 1.06 -11.73
CA TRP A 116 -3.89 0.45 -11.35
C TRP A 116 -4.07 -0.90 -10.66
N LEU A 117 -5.03 -1.00 -9.73
CA LEU A 117 -5.38 -2.29 -9.11
C LEU A 117 -5.80 -3.31 -10.18
N GLY A 118 -6.48 -2.88 -11.24
CA GLY A 118 -6.88 -3.70 -12.39
C GLY A 118 -5.70 -4.23 -13.21
N MET A 119 -4.69 -3.41 -13.44
CA MET A 119 -3.53 -3.76 -14.28
C MET A 119 -2.57 -4.75 -13.61
N TYR A 120 -2.50 -4.77 -12.27
CA TYR A 120 -1.52 -5.56 -11.53
C TYR A 120 -2.01 -6.96 -11.09
N SER A 121 -3.11 -7.44 -11.62
CA SER A 121 -3.72 -8.72 -11.23
C SER A 121 -2.83 -9.96 -11.45
N ASP A 122 -1.84 -9.88 -12.34
CA ASP A 122 -1.02 -11.04 -12.75
C ASP A 122 0.38 -11.06 -12.11
N SER A 123 0.70 -10.16 -11.19
CA SER A 123 2.07 -9.88 -10.75
C SER A 123 2.58 -10.70 -9.56
N GLY A 124 1.97 -11.83 -9.22
CA GLY A 124 2.38 -12.65 -8.06
C GLY A 124 1.98 -12.07 -6.69
N ASP A 125 1.22 -10.97 -6.69
CA ASP A 125 0.73 -10.27 -5.51
C ASP A 125 -0.57 -10.89 -4.93
N SER A 126 -1.18 -11.81 -5.67
CA SER A 126 -2.51 -12.37 -5.39
C SER A 126 -2.60 -13.12 -4.05
N ASP A 127 -1.52 -13.74 -3.60
CA ASP A 127 -1.47 -14.48 -2.33
C ASP A 127 -0.99 -13.64 -1.14
N LEU A 128 -0.68 -12.35 -1.38
CA LEU A 128 -0.31 -11.40 -0.33
C LEU A 128 -1.49 -10.59 0.23
N CYS A 129 -2.66 -10.67 -0.39
CA CYS A 129 -3.85 -9.95 0.07
C CYS A 129 -5.03 -10.89 0.32
N ILE A 130 -5.62 -10.78 1.51
CA ILE A 130 -6.79 -11.56 1.93
C ILE A 130 -7.98 -10.64 2.17
N GLY A 131 -9.15 -11.03 1.64
CA GLY A 131 -10.40 -10.32 1.87
C GLY A 131 -11.24 -10.92 2.99
N CYS A 132 -11.66 -10.10 3.94
CA CYS A 132 -12.63 -10.45 4.98
C CYS A 132 -13.93 -9.70 4.72
N PHE A 133 -15.03 -10.41 4.43
CA PHE A 133 -16.31 -9.82 4.07
C PHE A 133 -17.39 -10.16 5.08
N ALA A 134 -18.03 -9.13 5.63
CA ALA A 134 -19.15 -9.32 6.52
C ALA A 134 -20.38 -9.88 5.77
N ARG A 135 -21.12 -10.77 6.44
CA ARG A 135 -22.30 -11.40 5.84
C ARG A 135 -23.43 -10.41 5.62
N ASN A 136 -23.55 -9.43 6.48
CA ASN A 136 -24.64 -8.45 6.52
C ASN A 136 -24.10 -7.02 6.38
N ASP A 137 -23.14 -6.80 5.44
CA ASP A 137 -22.64 -5.46 5.14
C ASP A 137 -23.77 -4.63 4.51
N GLU A 138 -24.28 -3.67 5.25
CA GLU A 138 -25.40 -2.81 4.88
C GLU A 138 -25.02 -1.67 3.91
N LEU A 139 -23.75 -1.31 3.84
CA LEU A 139 -23.26 -0.22 2.99
C LEU A 139 -22.83 -0.73 1.61
N LEU A 140 -21.93 -1.69 1.58
CA LEU A 140 -21.33 -2.19 0.34
C LEU A 140 -21.96 -3.52 -0.12
N GLY A 141 -22.55 -4.25 0.81
CA GLY A 141 -23.13 -5.55 0.53
C GLY A 141 -22.08 -6.54 0.00
N ARG A 142 -22.56 -7.49 -0.81
CA ARG A 142 -21.68 -8.52 -1.40
C ARG A 142 -21.23 -8.21 -2.84
N LYS A 143 -21.60 -7.07 -3.39
CA LYS A 143 -21.41 -6.74 -4.83
C LYS A 143 -19.94 -6.70 -5.25
N TYR A 144 -19.04 -6.34 -4.36
CA TYR A 144 -17.60 -6.23 -4.67
C TYR A 144 -16.81 -7.51 -4.45
N ARG A 145 -17.37 -8.48 -3.73
CA ARG A 145 -16.72 -9.76 -3.46
C ARG A 145 -16.30 -10.52 -4.74
N PRO A 146 -17.11 -10.62 -5.81
CA PRO A 146 -16.68 -11.25 -7.07
C PRO A 146 -15.57 -10.47 -7.77
N LYS A 147 -15.60 -9.13 -7.72
CA LYS A 147 -14.56 -8.28 -8.29
C LYS A 147 -13.24 -8.47 -7.53
N PHE A 148 -13.27 -8.40 -6.19
CA PHE A 148 -12.11 -8.63 -5.33
C PHE A 148 -11.46 -10.01 -5.61
N ARG A 149 -12.28 -11.06 -5.72
CA ARG A 149 -11.81 -12.43 -5.92
C ARG A 149 -11.07 -12.64 -7.25
N LYS A 150 -11.28 -11.79 -8.26
CA LYS A 150 -10.51 -11.85 -9.52
C LYS A 150 -9.03 -11.53 -9.31
N PHE A 151 -8.72 -10.66 -8.35
CA PHE A 151 -7.36 -10.21 -8.04
C PHE A 151 -6.75 -11.00 -6.88
N PHE A 152 -7.56 -11.24 -5.84
CA PHE A 152 -7.16 -11.87 -4.59
C PHE A 152 -8.13 -13.01 -4.28
N PRO A 153 -7.76 -14.26 -4.61
CA PRO A 153 -8.68 -15.40 -4.55
C PRO A 153 -9.07 -15.80 -3.11
N GLU A 154 -8.23 -15.48 -2.13
CA GLU A 154 -8.47 -15.87 -0.74
C GLU A 154 -9.39 -14.90 -0.02
N ILE A 155 -10.56 -15.39 0.39
CA ILE A 155 -11.55 -14.59 1.09
C ILE A 155 -12.19 -15.37 2.25
N TYR A 156 -12.55 -14.65 3.30
CA TYR A 156 -13.22 -15.18 4.49
C TYR A 156 -14.54 -14.47 4.76
N ASP A 157 -15.53 -15.21 5.18
CA ASP A 157 -16.76 -14.66 5.74
C ASP A 157 -16.55 -14.32 7.22
N ILE A 158 -16.92 -13.10 7.59
CA ILE A 158 -16.90 -12.62 8.98
C ILE A 158 -18.32 -12.26 9.45
N ALA A 159 -18.51 -12.23 10.77
CA ALA A 159 -19.81 -11.87 11.37
C ALA A 159 -19.99 -10.35 11.46
N GLY A 160 -21.22 -9.88 11.34
CA GLY A 160 -21.58 -8.47 11.51
C GLY A 160 -21.90 -7.75 10.22
N GLY A 161 -21.95 -6.43 10.27
CA GLY A 161 -22.23 -5.50 9.18
C GLY A 161 -20.97 -4.83 8.64
N HIS A 162 -21.15 -3.62 8.07
CA HIS A 162 -20.03 -2.88 7.49
C HIS A 162 -18.96 -2.51 8.52
N HIS A 163 -19.38 -2.03 9.68
CA HIS A 163 -18.49 -1.74 10.78
C HIS A 163 -17.98 -3.03 11.44
N LEU A 164 -16.69 -3.08 11.73
CA LEU A 164 -16.05 -4.24 12.32
C LEU A 164 -16.67 -4.60 13.69
N SER A 165 -17.31 -5.76 13.77
CA SER A 165 -17.90 -6.29 15.01
C SER A 165 -16.82 -6.89 15.93
N GLU A 166 -17.12 -7.06 17.22
CA GLU A 166 -16.24 -7.77 18.18
C GLU A 166 -15.92 -9.19 17.70
N ALA A 167 -16.96 -9.93 17.24
CA ALA A 167 -16.78 -11.29 16.75
C ALA A 167 -15.90 -11.36 15.49
N ALA A 168 -16.04 -10.38 14.58
CA ALA A 168 -15.19 -10.28 13.38
C ALA A 168 -13.75 -9.96 13.74
N ALA A 169 -13.53 -8.95 14.59
CA ALA A 169 -12.19 -8.59 15.06
C ALA A 169 -11.50 -9.77 15.76
N LYS A 170 -12.22 -10.48 16.62
CA LYS A 170 -11.71 -11.69 17.26
C LYS A 170 -11.28 -12.73 16.23
N LYS A 171 -12.16 -13.12 15.31
CA LYS A 171 -11.84 -14.12 14.28
C LYS A 171 -10.64 -13.71 13.43
N ILE A 172 -10.59 -12.43 12.99
CA ILE A 172 -9.47 -11.92 12.19
C ILE A 172 -8.16 -12.06 12.97
N MET A 173 -8.12 -11.59 14.22
CA MET A 173 -6.89 -11.50 14.98
C MET A 173 -6.46 -12.81 15.63
N THR A 174 -7.40 -13.70 16.00
CA THR A 174 -7.03 -14.98 16.68
C THR A 174 -6.97 -16.20 15.76
N GLU A 175 -7.50 -16.10 14.53
CA GLU A 175 -7.54 -17.23 13.59
C GLU A 175 -6.84 -16.87 12.25
N ILE A 176 -7.31 -15.81 11.57
CA ILE A 176 -6.87 -15.49 10.19
C ILE A 176 -5.45 -14.95 10.18
N VAL A 177 -5.18 -13.90 10.95
CA VAL A 177 -3.88 -13.21 10.94
C VAL A 177 -2.75 -14.11 11.46
N PRO A 178 -2.89 -14.89 12.56
CA PRO A 178 -1.86 -15.83 12.99
C PRO A 178 -1.53 -16.90 11.95
N ALA A 179 -2.56 -17.49 11.31
CA ALA A 179 -2.37 -18.49 10.26
C ALA A 179 -1.65 -17.89 9.04
N LEU A 180 -2.00 -16.66 8.66
CA LEU A 180 -1.37 -15.93 7.56
C LEU A 180 0.12 -15.61 7.88
N ILE A 181 0.39 -15.11 9.06
CA ILE A 181 1.75 -14.85 9.55
C ILE A 181 2.59 -16.13 9.56
N ALA A 182 2.03 -17.25 10.07
CA ALA A 182 2.72 -18.54 10.06
C ALA A 182 3.03 -19.02 8.64
N ARG A 183 2.09 -18.86 7.69
CA ARG A 183 2.28 -19.18 6.26
C ARG A 183 3.38 -18.32 5.63
N PHE A 184 3.40 -17.02 5.89
CA PHE A 184 4.47 -16.15 5.39
C PHE A 184 5.83 -16.50 5.99
N LYS A 185 5.87 -16.87 7.28
CA LYS A 185 7.09 -17.39 7.94
C LYS A 185 7.66 -18.58 7.19
N ALA A 186 6.81 -19.56 6.91
CA ALA A 186 7.23 -20.80 6.26
C ALA A 186 7.70 -20.57 4.81
N LYS A 187 7.03 -19.67 4.05
CA LYS A 187 7.29 -19.46 2.61
C LYS A 187 8.46 -18.50 2.34
N HIS A 188 8.65 -17.48 3.17
CA HIS A 188 9.57 -16.37 2.87
C HIS A 188 10.59 -16.10 3.99
N GLY A 189 10.57 -16.84 5.08
CA GLY A 189 11.27 -16.49 6.32
C GLY A 189 10.74 -15.15 6.87
N LEU A 190 10.23 -15.10 8.08
CA LEU A 190 10.02 -13.81 8.75
C LEU A 190 11.36 -13.36 9.31
N GLY A 191 11.94 -12.44 8.68
CA GLY A 191 12.79 -11.43 9.26
C GLY A 191 12.19 -10.12 8.81
N HIS A 192 12.28 -9.10 9.59
CA HIS A 192 11.91 -7.75 9.19
C HIS A 192 12.49 -7.45 7.81
N ILE A 193 11.71 -6.87 6.92
CA ILE A 193 12.11 -6.57 5.54
C ILE A 193 13.46 -5.87 5.51
N VAL A 194 13.68 -4.92 6.43
CA VAL A 194 14.95 -4.19 6.56
C VAL A 194 16.09 -5.07 7.10
N ARG A 195 15.85 -6.01 8.03
CA ARG A 195 16.88 -6.93 8.52
C ARG A 195 17.31 -7.98 7.52
N ARG A 196 16.44 -8.34 6.56
CA ARG A 196 16.78 -9.23 5.43
C ARG A 196 17.42 -8.49 4.27
N GLY A 197 17.35 -7.16 4.25
CA GLY A 197 17.44 -6.36 3.05
C GLY A 197 16.19 -6.52 2.18
N LEU A 198 15.78 -5.48 1.49
CA LEU A 198 14.69 -5.56 0.51
C LEU A 198 15.07 -6.60 -0.55
N SER A 199 14.13 -7.46 -0.92
CA SER A 199 14.26 -8.29 -2.12
C SER A 199 14.44 -7.40 -3.35
N ALA A 200 14.88 -7.98 -4.46
CA ALA A 200 15.08 -7.21 -5.68
C ALA A 200 13.81 -6.48 -6.15
N ILE A 201 12.64 -7.12 -6.04
CA ILE A 201 11.35 -6.53 -6.42
C ILE A 201 10.92 -5.44 -5.42
N GLU A 202 11.03 -5.70 -4.11
CA GLU A 202 10.71 -4.72 -3.08
C GLU A 202 11.56 -3.45 -3.20
N LYS A 203 12.82 -3.56 -3.63
CA LYS A 203 13.68 -2.40 -3.92
C LYS A 203 13.19 -1.58 -5.09
N LEU A 204 12.69 -2.21 -6.17
CA LEU A 204 12.14 -1.51 -7.32
C LEU A 204 10.85 -0.78 -6.95
N ASP A 205 9.96 -1.44 -6.23
CA ASP A 205 8.72 -0.84 -5.73
C ASP A 205 8.98 0.35 -4.79
N TYR A 206 9.93 0.19 -3.86
CA TYR A 206 10.33 1.25 -2.94
C TYR A 206 10.92 2.45 -3.70
N ALA A 207 11.84 2.18 -4.64
CA ALA A 207 12.44 3.23 -5.46
C ALA A 207 11.40 3.98 -6.30
N HIS A 208 10.43 3.27 -6.88
CA HIS A 208 9.35 3.89 -7.64
C HIS A 208 8.55 4.88 -6.79
N MET A 209 8.25 4.54 -5.53
CA MET A 209 7.57 5.48 -4.64
C MET A 209 8.37 6.75 -4.37
N LEU A 210 9.71 6.62 -4.30
CA LEU A 210 10.61 7.75 -4.08
C LEU A 210 10.80 8.65 -5.32
N SER A 211 10.24 8.28 -6.47
CA SER A 211 10.26 9.12 -7.68
C SER A 211 9.13 10.17 -7.72
N PHE A 212 8.16 10.10 -6.82
CA PHE A 212 7.06 11.07 -6.71
C PHE A 212 7.32 12.07 -5.59
N ASP A 213 6.81 13.30 -5.73
CA ASP A 213 6.89 14.37 -4.73
C ASP A 213 8.33 14.49 -4.15
N ASN A 214 9.30 14.45 -5.06
CA ASN A 214 10.69 14.20 -4.74
C ASN A 214 11.60 15.44 -4.90
N MET A 215 11.02 16.64 -5.03
CA MET A 215 11.78 17.87 -5.25
C MET A 215 12.86 18.06 -4.19
N ASP A 216 12.52 17.92 -2.91
CA ASP A 216 13.47 18.15 -1.81
C ASP A 216 14.61 17.11 -1.84
N VAL A 217 14.28 15.85 -2.14
CA VAL A 217 15.27 14.78 -2.29
C VAL A 217 16.20 15.03 -3.48
N VAL A 218 15.65 15.43 -4.62
CA VAL A 218 16.43 15.76 -5.83
C VAL A 218 17.33 16.95 -5.58
N GLN A 219 16.85 18.00 -4.91
CA GLN A 219 17.65 19.17 -4.55
C GLN A 219 18.77 18.87 -3.55
N ALA A 220 18.58 17.86 -2.69
CA ALA A 220 19.58 17.40 -1.74
C ALA A 220 20.58 16.40 -2.34
N SER A 221 20.36 15.95 -3.58
CA SER A 221 21.17 14.94 -4.26
C SER A 221 22.38 15.54 -4.99
N GLU A 222 23.45 14.74 -5.14
CA GLU A 222 24.58 15.08 -6.02
C GLU A 222 24.31 14.63 -7.45
N LYS A 223 23.74 13.44 -7.62
CA LYS A 223 23.38 12.84 -8.90
C LYS A 223 21.97 12.30 -8.90
N CYS A 224 21.36 12.33 -10.08
CA CYS A 224 20.07 11.73 -10.35
C CYS A 224 20.15 10.70 -11.47
N GLY A 225 19.18 9.78 -11.50
CA GLY A 225 18.99 8.83 -12.58
C GLY A 225 17.55 8.80 -13.03
N CYS A 226 17.32 8.79 -14.33
CA CYS A 226 15.99 8.63 -14.90
C CYS A 226 15.80 7.17 -15.32
N PHE A 227 14.84 6.47 -14.72
CA PHE A 227 14.59 5.08 -15.07
C PHE A 227 13.68 4.88 -16.30
N PHE A 228 13.24 5.98 -16.95
CA PHE A 228 12.64 5.90 -18.28
C PHE A 228 13.70 5.92 -19.39
N CYS A 229 14.60 6.91 -19.41
CA CYS A 229 15.63 7.02 -20.44
C CYS A 229 17.01 6.48 -20.02
N GLU A 230 17.11 5.92 -18.82
CA GLU A 230 18.28 5.26 -18.21
C GLU A 230 19.53 6.14 -18.04
N LYS A 231 19.41 7.45 -18.23
CA LYS A 231 20.51 8.41 -18.07
C LYS A 231 20.75 8.73 -16.62
N ILE A 232 22.05 8.88 -16.29
CA ILE A 232 22.53 9.41 -15.00
C ILE A 232 23.13 10.79 -15.28
N PHE A 233 22.80 11.77 -14.45
CA PHE A 233 23.19 13.17 -14.62
C PHE A 233 23.31 13.88 -13.26
N PRO A 234 24.03 15.01 -13.17
CA PRO A 234 24.07 15.84 -11.96
C PRO A 234 22.67 16.33 -11.55
N ALA A 235 22.37 16.30 -10.28
CA ALA A 235 21.04 16.74 -9.79
C ALA A 235 20.72 18.21 -10.13
N MET A 236 21.75 19.05 -10.24
CA MET A 236 21.61 20.46 -10.62
C MET A 236 21.04 20.70 -12.03
N GLU A 237 21.05 19.67 -12.90
CA GLU A 237 20.42 19.77 -14.22
C GLU A 237 18.88 19.70 -14.16
N VAL A 238 18.32 19.24 -13.03
CA VAL A 238 16.87 19.15 -12.83
C VAL A 238 16.32 20.53 -12.46
N THR A 239 15.70 21.18 -13.41
CA THR A 239 15.17 22.55 -13.26
C THR A 239 13.65 22.61 -13.41
N ARG A 240 13.02 21.51 -13.81
CA ARG A 240 11.59 21.44 -14.06
C ARG A 240 10.92 20.45 -13.11
N PHE A 241 9.81 20.87 -12.54
CA PHE A 241 9.03 20.08 -11.61
C PHE A 241 7.55 20.16 -11.97
N LEU A 242 6.86 19.04 -11.88
CA LEU A 242 5.42 18.95 -12.04
C LEU A 242 4.78 19.23 -10.67
N PRO A 243 3.88 20.23 -10.57
CA PRO A 243 3.16 20.44 -9.32
C PRO A 243 2.19 19.28 -9.05
N GLU A 244 2.23 18.77 -7.82
CA GLU A 244 1.31 17.78 -7.29
C GLU A 244 0.42 18.44 -6.22
N GLN A 245 -0.61 17.75 -5.72
CA GLN A 245 -1.44 18.29 -4.64
C GLN A 245 -0.64 18.56 -3.36
N SER A 246 0.40 17.77 -3.10
CA SER A 246 1.17 17.78 -1.84
C SER A 246 2.61 18.25 -1.99
N GLY A 247 3.09 18.54 -3.21
CA GLY A 247 4.48 18.90 -3.43
C GLY A 247 4.83 19.00 -4.90
N HIS A 248 6.02 18.55 -5.30
CA HIS A 248 6.49 18.66 -6.67
C HIS A 248 7.30 17.43 -7.08
N THR A 249 6.99 16.87 -8.24
CA THR A 249 7.69 15.74 -8.84
C THR A 249 8.66 16.21 -9.92
N ALA A 250 9.91 15.75 -9.86
CA ALA A 250 10.98 16.15 -10.76
C ALA A 250 10.78 15.58 -12.18
N LEU A 251 10.98 16.42 -13.19
CA LEU A 251 10.96 16.04 -14.61
C LEU A 251 12.37 15.87 -15.16
N CYS A 252 12.60 14.78 -15.89
CA CYS A 252 13.89 14.48 -16.47
C CYS A 252 14.35 15.58 -17.45
N PRO A 253 15.56 16.12 -17.31
CA PRO A 253 16.07 17.15 -18.23
C PRO A 253 16.29 16.62 -19.65
N HIS A 254 16.41 15.29 -19.84
CA HIS A 254 16.69 14.67 -21.11
C HIS A 254 15.45 14.17 -21.87
N CYS A 255 14.49 13.57 -21.17
CA CYS A 255 13.28 13.00 -21.82
C CYS A 255 11.96 13.65 -21.37
N GLY A 256 11.96 14.43 -20.31
CA GLY A 256 10.78 15.12 -19.80
C GLY A 256 9.83 14.27 -18.93
N ILE A 257 10.14 12.98 -18.72
CA ILE A 257 9.32 12.06 -17.92
C ILE A 257 9.63 12.24 -16.43
N ASP A 258 8.65 12.01 -15.57
CA ASP A 258 8.67 12.10 -14.10
C ASP A 258 9.26 10.86 -13.41
N ALA A 259 10.23 10.23 -14.04
CA ALA A 259 10.86 8.97 -13.60
C ALA A 259 12.27 9.20 -13.03
N ILE A 260 12.42 10.19 -12.14
CA ILE A 260 13.71 10.56 -11.56
C ILE A 260 13.88 10.02 -10.15
N LEU A 261 15.08 9.48 -9.88
CA LEU A 261 15.56 9.15 -8.54
C LEU A 261 16.82 9.96 -8.24
N GLY A 262 16.87 10.55 -7.05
CA GLY A 262 18.06 11.20 -6.52
C GLY A 262 18.81 10.29 -5.53
N ASP A 263 20.13 10.37 -5.45
CA ASP A 263 20.95 9.53 -4.56
C ASP A 263 20.77 9.88 -3.07
N ALA A 264 20.31 11.08 -2.74
CA ALA A 264 19.90 11.43 -1.37
C ALA A 264 18.70 10.60 -0.85
N SER A 265 17.98 9.89 -1.72
CA SER A 265 16.96 8.90 -1.33
C SER A 265 17.53 7.65 -0.65
N GLY A 266 18.85 7.47 -0.64
CA GLY A 266 19.51 6.24 -0.18
C GLY A 266 19.50 5.10 -1.19
N ILE A 267 18.93 5.31 -2.39
CA ILE A 267 18.97 4.35 -3.49
C ILE A 267 20.29 4.50 -4.26
N GLU A 268 20.94 3.38 -4.50
CA GLU A 268 22.14 3.36 -5.36
C GLU A 268 21.75 3.59 -6.83
N ILE A 269 22.11 4.76 -7.35
CA ILE A 269 21.87 5.12 -8.76
C ILE A 269 22.97 4.50 -9.62
N SER A 270 22.63 3.39 -10.30
CA SER A 270 23.53 2.69 -11.23
C SER A 270 22.80 2.35 -12.54
N PRO A 271 23.55 2.18 -13.68
CA PRO A 271 22.93 1.82 -14.96
C PRO A 271 22.14 0.51 -14.89
N ASP A 272 22.62 -0.47 -14.13
CA ASP A 272 21.94 -1.75 -13.95
C ASP A 272 20.62 -1.60 -13.18
N PHE A 273 20.63 -0.80 -12.12
CA PHE A 273 19.43 -0.52 -11.34
C PHE A 273 18.38 0.22 -12.19
N LEU A 274 18.79 1.23 -12.97
CA LEU A 274 17.86 1.97 -13.84
C LEU A 274 17.25 1.09 -14.93
N ARG A 275 18.03 0.18 -15.55
CA ARG A 275 17.48 -0.80 -16.52
C ARG A 275 16.44 -1.71 -15.89
N ARG A 276 16.66 -2.16 -14.66
CA ARG A 276 15.68 -2.99 -13.93
C ARG A 276 14.42 -2.23 -13.60
N MET A 277 14.55 -0.98 -13.20
CA MET A 277 13.40 -0.08 -13.01
C MET A 277 12.64 0.14 -14.31
N HIS A 278 13.34 0.37 -15.43
CA HIS A 278 12.74 0.51 -16.75
C HIS A 278 11.95 -0.75 -17.15
N ALA A 279 12.58 -1.91 -17.01
CA ALA A 279 11.94 -3.18 -17.34
C ALA A 279 10.69 -3.47 -16.50
N GLU A 280 10.66 -3.07 -15.24
CA GLU A 280 9.50 -3.28 -14.36
C GLU A 280 8.33 -2.35 -14.69
N TRP A 281 8.62 -1.08 -15.05
CA TRP A 281 7.59 -0.05 -15.13
C TRP A 281 7.20 0.37 -16.55
N PHE A 282 8.06 0.11 -17.56
CA PHE A 282 7.87 0.57 -18.93
C PHE A 282 7.98 -0.51 -20.02
N ALA A 283 8.37 -1.76 -19.69
CA ALA A 283 8.55 -2.81 -20.71
C ALA A 283 7.25 -3.28 -21.39
N HIS A 284 6.08 -2.83 -20.93
CA HIS A 284 4.77 -3.20 -21.46
C HIS A 284 4.23 -2.22 -22.52
N GLU A 285 4.98 -1.17 -22.85
CA GLU A 285 4.57 -0.14 -23.83
C GLU A 285 5.13 -0.35 -25.24
N SER A 286 5.64 -1.54 -25.56
CA SER A 286 6.20 -1.87 -26.89
C SER A 286 5.36 -2.86 -27.69
#